data_2243b290523e533134b17069086bcac7
#
_entry.id   2243b290523e533134b17069086bcac7
#
_cell.length_a   1.000
_cell.length_b   1.000
_cell.length_c   1.000
_cell.angle_alpha   90.00
_cell.angle_beta   90.00
_cell.angle_gamma   90.00
#
_symmetry.space_group_name_H-M   'P 1'
#
loop_
_entity.id
_entity.type
_entity.pdbx_description
1 polymer ?
#
loop_
_entity_poly.entity_id
_entity_poly.type
_entity_poly.pdbx_seq_one_letter_code
_entity_poly.pdbx_strand_id
1 'polypeptide(L)'
;GVCLTVVNLTDDTYTVTAMKETLDRSNLGLLKVGDKVNVERSMMMNGRLDGHIVQGHVDQTATCVEIKDADGSWYFTFKYAFDKEMAKRGYITVDKGSVTVNGVSLTVCNPTDDTFQVAIIPYTYEHTNFHTFEIGSVVNIEFDIIGKYISRMIQYK
;
A
#
# COMPACT_ATOMS: atom_id res chain seq x y z
N GLY A 1 1.02 6.44 -0.20
CA GLY A 1 1.84 5.60 0.66
C GLY A 1 3.33 5.65 0.33
N VAL A 2 3.82 6.73 -0.32
CA VAL A 2 5.25 6.92 -0.61
C VAL A 2 5.83 7.90 0.41
N CYS A 3 6.93 7.52 1.07
CA CYS A 3 7.68 8.40 1.94
C CYS A 3 8.39 9.47 1.10
N LEU A 4 8.00 10.73 1.27
CA LEU A 4 8.51 11.86 0.51
C LEU A 4 8.79 13.04 1.44
N THR A 5 9.87 13.76 1.17
CA THR A 5 10.21 14.97 1.92
C THR A 5 9.53 16.18 1.30
N VAL A 6 8.81 16.93 2.10
CA VAL A 6 8.23 18.23 1.69
C VAL A 6 9.36 19.25 1.57
N VAL A 7 9.52 19.82 0.38
CA VAL A 7 10.57 20.80 0.09
C VAL A 7 10.02 22.22 -0.01
N ASN A 8 8.73 22.38 -0.19
CA ASN A 8 8.03 23.67 -0.13
C ASN A 8 6.62 23.48 0.41
N LEU A 9 6.13 24.43 1.18
CA LEU A 9 4.82 24.40 1.82
C LEU A 9 4.18 25.79 1.71
N THR A 10 2.91 25.82 1.34
CA THR A 10 2.05 27.00 1.39
C THR A 10 0.85 26.69 2.32
N ASP A 11 -0.12 27.59 2.41
CA ASP A 11 -1.32 27.38 3.26
C ASP A 11 -2.17 26.20 2.79
N ASP A 12 -2.18 25.90 1.49
CA ASP A 12 -3.07 24.91 0.87
C ASP A 12 -2.34 23.88 -0.02
N THR A 13 -1.04 24.02 -0.23
CA THR A 13 -0.25 23.12 -1.07
C THR A 13 1.08 22.74 -0.44
N TYR A 14 1.63 21.61 -0.87
CA TYR A 14 3.01 21.24 -0.58
C TYR A 14 3.68 20.66 -1.84
N THR A 15 4.98 20.82 -1.91
CA THR A 15 5.79 20.29 -3.00
C THR A 15 6.73 19.23 -2.48
N VAL A 16 6.80 18.11 -3.20
CA VAL A 16 7.75 17.03 -2.96
C VAL A 16 8.55 16.76 -4.25
N THR A 17 9.76 16.22 -4.10
CA THR A 17 10.56 15.76 -5.22
C THR A 17 10.67 14.25 -5.19
N ALA A 18 10.20 13.57 -6.23
CA ALA A 18 10.35 12.14 -6.41
C ALA A 18 11.58 11.83 -7.28
N MET A 19 12.43 10.93 -6.79
CA MET A 19 13.56 10.40 -7.57
C MET A 19 13.06 9.42 -8.64
N LYS A 20 13.90 9.17 -9.65
CA LYS A 20 13.58 8.20 -10.71
C LYS A 20 13.17 6.82 -10.15
N GLU A 21 13.92 6.29 -9.19
CA GLU A 21 13.61 5.00 -8.56
C GLU A 21 12.22 4.99 -7.90
N THR A 22 11.84 6.09 -7.26
CA THR A 22 10.51 6.25 -6.66
C THR A 22 9.41 6.19 -7.71
N LEU A 23 9.62 6.85 -8.86
CA LEU A 23 8.67 6.82 -9.98
C LEU A 23 8.61 5.44 -10.63
N ASP A 24 9.73 4.74 -10.74
CA ASP A 24 9.81 3.41 -11.35
C ASP A 24 9.12 2.32 -10.47
N ARG A 25 9.16 2.46 -9.14
CA ARG A 25 8.60 1.48 -8.20
C ARG A 25 7.17 1.75 -7.77
N SER A 26 6.68 2.95 -7.99
CA SER A 26 5.36 3.38 -7.50
C SER A 26 4.45 3.83 -8.63
N ASN A 27 3.18 4.00 -8.31
CA ASN A 27 2.21 4.56 -9.26
C ASN A 27 2.30 6.09 -9.42
N LEU A 28 3.24 6.76 -8.73
CA LEU A 28 3.37 8.23 -8.81
C LEU A 28 3.62 8.73 -10.23
N GLY A 29 4.39 7.99 -11.03
CA GLY A 29 4.65 8.33 -12.42
C GLY A 29 3.41 8.23 -13.35
N LEU A 30 2.33 7.62 -12.89
CA LEU A 30 1.07 7.47 -13.61
C LEU A 30 0.07 8.57 -13.28
N LEU A 31 0.28 9.32 -12.20
CA LEU A 31 -0.64 10.35 -11.72
C LEU A 31 -0.73 11.52 -12.71
N LYS A 32 -1.93 12.03 -12.83
CA LYS A 32 -2.28 13.20 -13.63
C LYS A 32 -2.80 14.33 -12.73
N VAL A 33 -2.79 15.53 -13.25
CA VAL A 33 -3.39 16.68 -12.55
C VAL A 33 -4.87 16.40 -12.29
N GLY A 34 -5.26 16.52 -11.02
CA GLY A 34 -6.63 16.25 -10.56
C GLY A 34 -6.81 14.87 -9.90
N ASP A 35 -5.86 13.96 -10.04
CA ASP A 35 -5.93 12.65 -9.35
C ASP A 35 -5.85 12.82 -7.83
N LYS A 36 -6.64 12.04 -7.12
CA LYS A 36 -6.68 12.05 -5.66
C LYS A 36 -5.66 11.09 -5.08
N VAL A 37 -4.93 11.55 -4.07
CA VAL A 37 -3.95 10.75 -3.33
C VAL A 37 -4.28 10.76 -1.84
N ASN A 38 -3.97 9.66 -1.14
CA ASN A 38 -3.99 9.64 0.31
C ASN A 38 -2.77 10.39 0.84
N VAL A 39 -2.99 11.23 1.85
CA VAL A 39 -1.93 12.01 2.51
C VAL A 39 -1.98 11.78 4.00
N GLU A 40 -0.84 11.47 4.59
CA GLU A 40 -0.68 11.41 6.04
C GLU A 40 0.66 12.00 6.47
N ARG A 41 0.75 12.41 7.72
CA ARG A 41 2.01 12.86 8.33
C ARG A 41 2.78 11.66 8.88
N SER A 42 4.09 11.84 9.08
CA SER A 42 4.93 10.85 9.75
C SER A 42 4.37 10.49 11.13
N MET A 43 4.40 9.21 11.47
CA MET A 43 3.96 8.71 12.77
C MET A 43 4.82 9.29 13.91
N MET A 44 4.18 9.71 14.97
CA MET A 44 4.87 10.17 16.18
C MET A 44 5.28 8.98 17.06
N MET A 45 6.47 9.04 17.68
CA MET A 45 6.98 7.95 18.55
C MET A 45 6.08 7.63 19.74
N ASN A 46 5.34 8.61 20.25
CA ASN A 46 4.37 8.44 21.34
C ASN A 46 2.92 8.34 20.85
N GLY A 47 2.70 8.19 19.55
CA GLY A 47 1.39 8.00 18.93
C GLY A 47 0.91 6.56 19.02
N ARG A 48 -0.37 6.36 18.68
CA ARG A 48 -0.93 5.03 18.46
C ARG A 48 -0.50 4.52 17.08
N LEU A 49 -0.33 3.21 16.97
CA LEU A 49 0.03 2.61 15.71
C LEU A 49 -1.16 2.51 14.75
N ASP A 50 -2.37 2.32 15.26
CA ASP A 50 -3.66 2.24 14.53
C ASP A 50 -3.65 1.35 13.26
N GLY A 51 -2.78 0.33 13.25
CA GLY A 51 -2.56 -0.59 12.13
C GLY A 51 -1.27 -1.36 12.31
N HIS A 52 -0.41 -1.40 11.29
CA HIS A 52 0.94 -1.95 11.37
C HIS A 52 1.99 -0.88 11.07
N ILE A 53 3.27 -1.24 11.18
CA ILE A 53 4.38 -0.31 10.88
C ILE A 53 4.45 -0.10 9.37
N VAL A 54 4.03 1.08 8.92
CA VAL A 54 4.07 1.52 7.52
C VAL A 54 5.16 2.56 7.38
N GLN A 55 6.09 2.35 6.46
CA GLN A 55 7.25 3.23 6.27
C GLN A 55 7.09 4.17 5.06
N GLY A 56 6.15 3.85 4.16
CA GLY A 56 6.05 4.49 2.86
C GLY A 56 7.15 4.04 1.90
N HIS A 57 7.74 2.88 2.15
CA HIS A 57 8.74 2.26 1.28
C HIS A 57 8.06 1.26 0.35
N VAL A 58 7.49 1.79 -0.73
CA VAL A 58 6.76 1.00 -1.73
C VAL A 58 7.66 -0.09 -2.31
N ASP A 59 7.19 -1.33 -2.26
CA ASP A 59 7.92 -2.47 -2.79
C ASP A 59 7.68 -2.65 -4.29
N GLN A 60 6.41 -2.55 -4.68
CA GLN A 60 5.96 -2.63 -6.07
C GLN A 60 4.54 -2.08 -6.22
N THR A 61 4.03 -2.10 -7.43
CA THR A 61 2.63 -1.83 -7.72
C THR A 61 1.82 -3.12 -7.82
N ALA A 62 0.50 -2.98 -7.61
CA ALA A 62 -0.48 -4.03 -7.86
C ALA A 62 -1.65 -3.45 -8.67
N THR A 63 -2.40 -4.32 -9.34
CA THR A 63 -3.57 -3.93 -10.13
C THR A 63 -4.83 -4.42 -9.44
N CYS A 64 -5.84 -3.57 -9.30
CA CYS A 64 -7.17 -3.96 -8.86
C CYS A 64 -7.82 -4.84 -9.93
N VAL A 65 -8.09 -6.10 -9.61
CA VAL A 65 -8.65 -7.08 -10.56
C VAL A 65 -10.10 -7.45 -10.27
N GLU A 66 -10.58 -7.15 -9.08
CA GLU A 66 -11.96 -7.42 -8.69
C GLU A 66 -12.41 -6.45 -7.60
N ILE A 67 -13.67 -6.02 -7.69
CA ILE A 67 -14.36 -5.23 -6.65
C ILE A 67 -15.71 -5.90 -6.43
N LYS A 68 -15.99 -6.29 -5.18
CA LYS A 68 -17.28 -6.86 -4.77
C LYS A 68 -17.93 -6.01 -3.70
N ASP A 69 -19.17 -5.62 -3.93
CA ASP A 69 -20.03 -5.08 -2.87
C ASP A 69 -20.46 -6.23 -1.93
N ALA A 70 -20.38 -5.99 -0.64
CA ALA A 70 -20.68 -6.95 0.42
C ALA A 70 -21.62 -6.35 1.47
N ASP A 71 -22.72 -5.73 1.01
CA ASP A 71 -23.81 -5.20 1.84
C ASP A 71 -23.29 -4.29 2.99
N GLY A 72 -22.73 -3.15 2.61
CA GLY A 72 -22.18 -2.15 3.52
C GLY A 72 -20.66 -2.20 3.73
N SER A 73 -19.98 -3.00 2.95
CA SER A 73 -18.51 -3.02 2.82
C SER A 73 -18.12 -3.43 1.40
N TRP A 74 -16.84 -3.35 1.08
CA TRP A 74 -16.34 -3.74 -0.24
C TRP A 74 -15.14 -4.66 -0.08
N TYR A 75 -15.07 -5.69 -0.93
CA TYR A 75 -13.86 -6.49 -1.10
C TYR A 75 -13.15 -6.04 -2.37
N PHE A 76 -11.87 -5.68 -2.23
CA PHE A 76 -10.98 -5.38 -3.34
C PHE A 76 -9.95 -6.49 -3.47
N THR A 77 -9.81 -7.07 -4.66
CA THR A 77 -8.78 -8.04 -4.97
C THR A 77 -7.69 -7.38 -5.80
N PHE A 78 -6.46 -7.47 -5.34
CA PHE A 78 -5.29 -6.92 -6.02
C PHE A 78 -4.37 -8.03 -6.51
N LYS A 79 -3.86 -7.87 -7.73
CA LYS A 79 -2.87 -8.74 -8.33
C LYS A 79 -1.54 -8.02 -8.45
N TYR A 80 -0.44 -8.69 -8.04
CA TYR A 80 0.92 -8.16 -8.09
C TYR A 80 1.88 -9.12 -8.77
N ALA A 81 3.07 -8.65 -9.18
CA ALA A 81 4.09 -9.49 -9.75
C ALA A 81 4.69 -10.41 -8.68
N PHE A 82 4.43 -11.70 -8.78
CA PHE A 82 5.00 -12.70 -7.87
C PHE A 82 6.36 -13.15 -8.37
N ASP A 83 7.33 -13.13 -7.46
CA ASP A 83 8.65 -13.71 -7.66
C ASP A 83 8.99 -14.59 -6.46
N LYS A 84 9.32 -15.87 -6.70
CA LYS A 84 9.58 -16.86 -5.66
C LYS A 84 10.78 -16.51 -4.80
N GLU A 85 11.81 -15.89 -5.35
CA GLU A 85 12.99 -15.49 -4.59
C GLU A 85 12.70 -14.25 -3.73
N MET A 86 11.87 -13.33 -4.24
CA MET A 86 11.40 -12.20 -3.46
C MET A 86 10.45 -12.65 -2.34
N ALA A 87 9.57 -13.62 -2.59
CA ALA A 87 8.69 -14.21 -1.56
C ALA A 87 9.50 -14.79 -0.39
N LYS A 88 10.61 -15.49 -0.65
CA LYS A 88 11.55 -15.97 0.39
C LYS A 88 12.20 -14.85 1.21
N ARG A 89 12.16 -13.61 0.72
CA ARG A 89 12.68 -12.42 1.41
C ARG A 89 11.58 -11.64 2.13
N GLY A 90 10.36 -12.20 2.21
CA GLY A 90 9.23 -11.59 2.92
C GLY A 90 8.37 -10.64 2.06
N TYR A 91 8.53 -10.64 0.73
CA TYR A 91 7.68 -9.88 -0.19
C TYR A 91 6.47 -10.72 -0.58
N ILE A 92 5.63 -11.01 0.42
CA ILE A 92 4.45 -11.87 0.29
C ILE A 92 3.37 -11.40 1.26
N THR A 93 2.12 -11.69 0.94
CA THR A 93 0.98 -11.49 1.83
C THR A 93 0.66 -12.78 2.60
N VAL A 94 0.16 -12.63 3.84
CA VAL A 94 -0.19 -13.74 4.74
C VAL A 94 -1.64 -13.56 5.17
N ASP A 95 -2.42 -14.63 5.22
CA ASP A 95 -3.81 -14.56 5.69
C ASP A 95 -3.88 -13.97 7.10
N LYS A 96 -4.77 -13.01 7.31
CA LYS A 96 -4.89 -12.21 8.53
C LYS A 96 -3.65 -11.36 8.88
N GLY A 97 -2.63 -11.36 8.02
CA GLY A 97 -1.52 -10.41 8.12
C GLY A 97 -1.90 -9.02 7.64
N SER A 98 -0.91 -8.14 7.61
CA SER A 98 -1.08 -6.75 7.17
C SER A 98 -0.42 -6.50 5.81
N VAL A 99 -1.00 -5.59 5.06
CA VAL A 99 -0.44 -5.03 3.83
C VAL A 99 -0.82 -3.56 3.73
N THR A 100 0.03 -2.76 3.13
CA THR A 100 -0.30 -1.37 2.84
C THR A 100 -0.70 -1.22 1.38
N VAL A 101 -1.85 -0.60 1.12
CA VAL A 101 -2.32 -0.25 -0.23
C VAL A 101 -2.49 1.26 -0.30
N ASN A 102 -1.74 1.95 -1.17
CA ASN A 102 -1.73 3.41 -1.28
C ASN A 102 -1.61 4.14 0.07
N GLY A 103 -0.80 3.59 1.01
CA GLY A 103 -0.59 4.13 2.35
C GLY A 103 -1.59 3.66 3.41
N VAL A 104 -2.67 2.99 3.02
CA VAL A 104 -3.68 2.49 3.96
C VAL A 104 -3.27 1.13 4.50
N SER A 105 -3.16 1.00 5.84
CA SER A 105 -2.90 -0.27 6.52
C SER A 105 -4.15 -1.15 6.50
N LEU A 106 -4.07 -2.35 5.94
CA LEU A 106 -5.22 -3.22 5.73
C LEU A 106 -4.92 -4.67 6.12
N THR A 107 -5.95 -5.38 6.55
CA THR A 107 -5.87 -6.82 6.83
C THR A 107 -6.03 -7.61 5.54
N VAL A 108 -5.12 -8.54 5.31
CA VAL A 108 -5.14 -9.45 4.18
C VAL A 108 -6.19 -10.54 4.37
N CYS A 109 -6.96 -10.81 3.34
CA CYS A 109 -7.89 -11.93 3.23
C CYS A 109 -7.56 -12.73 1.95
N ASN A 110 -7.79 -14.03 1.99
CA ASN A 110 -7.73 -14.91 0.83
C ASN A 110 -6.46 -14.71 -0.05
N PRO A 111 -5.23 -14.68 0.54
CA PRO A 111 -4.03 -14.52 -0.27
C PRO A 111 -3.76 -15.77 -1.12
N THR A 112 -3.22 -15.53 -2.32
CA THR A 112 -2.58 -16.53 -3.17
C THR A 112 -1.12 -16.15 -3.39
N ASP A 113 -0.43 -16.80 -4.31
CA ASP A 113 0.96 -16.42 -4.63
C ASP A 113 1.03 -15.01 -5.22
N ASP A 114 0.07 -14.61 -6.06
CA ASP A 114 0.11 -13.35 -6.81
C ASP A 114 -1.09 -12.42 -6.57
N THR A 115 -2.02 -12.81 -5.70
CA THR A 115 -3.19 -11.98 -5.35
C THR A 115 -3.42 -11.93 -3.85
N PHE A 116 -4.07 -10.88 -3.41
CA PHE A 116 -4.67 -10.77 -2.08
C PHE A 116 -5.95 -9.96 -2.15
N GLN A 117 -6.80 -10.15 -1.15
CA GLN A 117 -8.04 -9.40 -0.99
C GLN A 117 -8.00 -8.60 0.30
N VAL A 118 -8.65 -7.45 0.31
CA VAL A 118 -8.88 -6.62 1.51
C VAL A 118 -10.34 -6.24 1.62
N ALA A 119 -10.84 -6.20 2.85
CA ALA A 119 -12.18 -5.73 3.14
C ALA A 119 -12.15 -4.26 3.55
N ILE A 120 -12.92 -3.42 2.89
CA ILE A 120 -12.96 -1.97 3.09
C ILE A 120 -14.30 -1.60 3.72
N ILE A 121 -14.26 -1.03 4.92
CA ILE A 121 -15.44 -0.51 5.63
C ILE A 121 -15.84 0.87 5.05
N PRO A 122 -17.10 1.32 5.24
CA PRO A 122 -17.57 2.60 4.70
C PRO A 122 -16.66 3.78 5.04
N TYR A 123 -16.21 3.88 6.27
CA TYR A 123 -15.32 4.95 6.68
C TYR A 123 -14.03 5.02 5.85
N THR A 124 -13.35 3.89 5.65
CA THR A 124 -12.12 3.82 4.84
C THR A 124 -12.41 4.12 3.37
N TYR A 125 -13.53 3.63 2.85
CA TYR A 125 -13.96 3.89 1.48
C TYR A 125 -14.15 5.39 1.22
N GLU A 126 -14.83 6.09 2.13
CA GLU A 126 -15.15 7.51 2.01
C GLU A 126 -13.96 8.44 2.26
N HIS A 127 -13.05 8.05 3.18
CA HIS A 127 -11.96 8.90 3.66
C HIS A 127 -10.60 8.60 3.01
N THR A 128 -10.54 7.70 2.04
CA THR A 128 -9.35 7.39 1.26
C THR A 128 -9.68 7.39 -0.22
N ASN A 129 -8.67 7.23 -1.07
CA ASN A 129 -8.90 7.13 -2.52
C ASN A 129 -9.47 5.78 -2.99
N PHE A 130 -9.85 4.87 -2.08
CA PHE A 130 -10.51 3.61 -2.44
C PHE A 130 -11.81 3.81 -3.23
N HIS A 131 -12.56 4.88 -2.95
CA HIS A 131 -13.79 5.22 -3.69
C HIS A 131 -13.55 5.58 -5.16
N THR A 132 -12.30 5.80 -5.57
CA THR A 132 -11.94 6.10 -6.96
C THR A 132 -11.45 4.88 -7.72
N PHE A 133 -11.30 3.73 -7.06
CA PHE A 133 -10.76 2.55 -7.72
C PHE A 133 -11.78 1.87 -8.62
N GLU A 134 -11.30 1.42 -9.74
CA GLU A 134 -11.99 0.58 -10.69
C GLU A 134 -11.11 -0.61 -11.08
N ILE A 135 -11.68 -1.60 -11.75
CA ILE A 135 -10.88 -2.73 -12.29
C ILE A 135 -9.84 -2.16 -13.26
N GLY A 136 -8.57 -2.51 -13.04
CA GLY A 136 -7.43 -1.94 -13.77
C GLY A 136 -6.69 -0.82 -13.02
N SER A 137 -7.25 -0.28 -11.92
CA SER A 137 -6.55 0.73 -11.10
C SER A 137 -5.21 0.18 -10.59
N VAL A 138 -4.14 0.97 -10.76
CA VAL A 138 -2.79 0.64 -10.29
C VAL A 138 -2.55 1.29 -8.94
N VAL A 139 -2.19 0.48 -7.95
CA VAL A 139 -1.95 0.91 -6.57
C VAL A 139 -0.52 0.60 -6.12
N ASN A 140 -0.01 1.35 -5.16
CA ASN A 140 1.25 1.03 -4.48
C ASN A 140 1.00 -0.01 -3.40
N ILE A 141 1.87 -1.01 -3.28
CA ILE A 141 1.87 -1.94 -2.17
C ILE A 141 3.20 -1.90 -1.40
N GLU A 142 3.08 -2.01 -0.08
CA GLU A 142 4.20 -2.21 0.84
C GLU A 142 3.87 -3.43 1.70
N PHE A 143 4.72 -4.46 1.63
CA PHE A 143 4.58 -5.66 2.47
C PHE A 143 5.07 -5.37 3.88
N ASP A 144 4.51 -6.05 4.86
CA ASP A 144 4.87 -5.87 6.27
C ASP A 144 6.38 -6.06 6.49
N ILE A 145 7.01 -5.03 7.05
CA ILE A 145 8.45 -5.00 7.31
C ILE A 145 8.91 -6.16 8.23
N ILE A 146 8.04 -6.63 9.13
CA ILE A 146 8.34 -7.74 10.04
C ILE A 146 8.66 -9.00 9.26
N GLY A 147 7.88 -9.31 8.21
CA GLY A 147 8.13 -10.46 7.34
C GLY A 147 9.50 -10.39 6.67
N LYS A 148 9.90 -9.22 6.20
CA LYS A 148 11.21 -9.00 5.55
C LYS A 148 12.38 -9.23 6.53
N TYR A 149 12.28 -8.70 7.76
CA TYR A 149 13.32 -8.94 8.78
C TYR A 149 13.40 -10.40 9.20
N ILE A 150 12.27 -11.05 9.49
CA ILE A 150 12.25 -12.48 9.86
C ILE A 150 12.86 -13.32 8.75
N SER A 151 12.44 -13.13 7.50
CA SER A 151 12.96 -13.85 6.34
C SER A 151 14.47 -13.67 6.20
N ARG A 152 14.98 -12.45 6.40
CA ARG A 152 16.42 -12.18 6.34
C ARG A 152 17.20 -12.89 7.46
N MET A 153 16.66 -12.88 8.68
CA MET A 153 17.31 -13.54 9.82
C MET A 153 17.39 -15.06 9.67
N ILE A 154 16.37 -15.69 9.09
CA ILE A 154 16.34 -17.14 8.84
C ILE A 154 17.44 -17.57 7.85
N GLN A 155 17.83 -16.72 6.91
CA GLN A 155 18.89 -17.01 5.93
C GLN A 155 20.30 -17.14 6.55
N TYR A 156 20.49 -16.69 7.78
CA TYR A 156 21.76 -16.75 8.51
C TYR A 156 21.83 -17.89 9.54
N LYS A 157 20.83 -18.77 9.56
CA LYS A 157 20.85 -20.00 10.36
C LYS A 157 21.37 -21.16 9.52
#